data_004ec96dc75ea10d4b549a05a413a512
#
_entry.id   004ec96dc75ea10d4b549a05a413a512
#
_cell.length_a   1.000
_cell.length_b   1.000
_cell.length_c   1.000
_cell.angle_alpha   90.00
_cell.angle_beta   90.00
_cell.angle_gamma   90.00
#
_symmetry.space_group_name_H-M   'P 1'
#
loop_
_entity.id
_entity.type
_entity.pdbx_description
1 polymer ?
#
loop_
_entity_poly.entity_id
_entity_poly.type
_entity_poly.pdbx_seq_one_letter_code
_entity_poly.pdbx_strand_id
1 'polypeptide(L)'
;MHDNKGNLTEQPYGNDGEAIYSVSRVSLNVLLMNLASKSGAKLNFNEKCIDADLANSVATFENSKNKKYQTIHSDLLIASDGAFSLIRKQMVDKFNHDFSFNEIEHDYKELMIPSGKNGSYLLDKNALHIWPRGEFMVIALANMDGSFTCTLFAPKCGDNSFENLNTKVEVEQYFTDIFPDFISIIPDLYEQWQVNPTSSLGIIRTFPWHIGDSTILIGDSAHATVPFYGQGMNAGFEDCRILDELLNKHNSNFAKTLKEYTKE
;
A
#
# COMPACT_ATOMS: atom_id res chain seq x y z
N MET A 1 16.86 -15.95 -3.53
CA MET A 1 16.31 -15.74 -4.90
C MET A 1 16.21 -17.08 -5.58
N HIS A 2 15.20 -17.29 -6.41
CA HIS A 2 14.90 -18.49 -7.18
C HIS A 2 15.23 -18.25 -8.65
N ASP A 3 16.13 -19.03 -9.22
CA ASP A 3 16.45 -18.97 -10.64
C ASP A 3 15.37 -19.67 -11.51
N ASN A 4 15.55 -19.66 -12.84
CA ASN A 4 14.60 -20.30 -13.78
C ASN A 4 14.56 -21.84 -13.68
N LYS A 5 15.49 -22.45 -12.94
CA LYS A 5 15.56 -23.89 -12.71
C LYS A 5 15.14 -24.27 -11.29
N GLY A 6 14.70 -23.30 -10.48
CA GLY A 6 14.35 -23.48 -9.08
C GLY A 6 15.55 -23.57 -8.12
N ASN A 7 16.78 -23.26 -8.57
CA ASN A 7 17.91 -23.20 -7.66
C ASN A 7 17.82 -21.94 -6.81
N LEU A 8 18.22 -22.08 -5.53
CA LEU A 8 18.21 -21.00 -4.56
C LEU A 8 19.58 -20.34 -4.44
N THR A 9 19.58 -19.01 -4.40
CA THR A 9 20.75 -18.21 -4.00
C THR A 9 20.34 -17.28 -2.86
N GLU A 10 21.19 -17.21 -1.84
CA GLU A 10 20.97 -16.31 -0.71
C GLU A 10 21.72 -15.01 -0.92
N GLN A 11 21.07 -13.91 -0.52
CA GLN A 11 21.68 -12.59 -0.44
C GLN A 11 21.37 -12.01 0.94
N PRO A 12 22.38 -11.63 1.72
CA PRO A 12 22.16 -10.91 2.98
C PRO A 12 21.38 -9.62 2.71
N TYR A 13 20.38 -9.34 3.54
CA TYR A 13 19.59 -8.11 3.40
C TYR A 13 20.42 -6.85 3.71
N GLY A 14 21.32 -6.96 4.67
CA GLY A 14 22.16 -5.84 5.11
C GLY A 14 23.39 -6.36 5.86
N ASN A 15 23.86 -5.61 6.83
CA ASN A 15 24.93 -6.02 7.72
C ASN A 15 24.44 -7.10 8.70
N ASP A 16 25.38 -7.73 9.42
CA ASP A 16 25.06 -8.76 10.41
C ASP A 16 24.00 -8.29 11.42
N GLY A 17 22.89 -9.03 11.49
CA GLY A 17 21.77 -8.77 12.36
C GLY A 17 20.71 -7.81 11.81
N GLU A 18 20.89 -7.21 10.65
CA GLU A 18 19.84 -6.43 9.99
C GLU A 18 18.85 -7.36 9.27
N ALA A 19 17.56 -7.06 9.43
CA ALA A 19 16.48 -7.83 8.81
C ALA A 19 15.26 -6.93 8.55
N ILE A 20 14.46 -7.31 7.56
CA ILE A 20 13.10 -6.79 7.40
C ILE A 20 12.13 -7.71 8.14
N TYR A 21 11.04 -7.12 8.65
CA TYR A 21 9.98 -7.85 9.31
C TYR A 21 8.70 -7.73 8.50
N SER A 22 8.13 -8.84 8.10
CA SER A 22 6.80 -8.86 7.51
C SER A 22 5.72 -8.85 8.59
N VAL A 23 4.62 -8.18 8.31
CA VAL A 23 3.47 -8.11 9.20
C VAL A 23 2.18 -8.22 8.38
N SER A 24 1.21 -8.96 8.90
CA SER A 24 -0.12 -8.99 8.31
C SER A 24 -0.74 -7.60 8.32
N ARG A 25 -1.07 -7.08 7.13
CA ARG A 25 -1.74 -5.77 6.97
C ARG A 25 -3.02 -5.67 7.81
N VAL A 26 -3.83 -6.73 7.81
CA VAL A 26 -5.07 -6.78 8.58
C VAL A 26 -4.81 -6.73 10.07
N SER A 27 -3.88 -7.54 10.58
CA SER A 27 -3.55 -7.59 12.01
C SER A 27 -2.97 -6.27 12.51
N LEU A 28 -2.07 -5.66 11.73
CA LEU A 28 -1.49 -4.35 12.05
C LEU A 28 -2.58 -3.27 12.07
N ASN A 29 -3.48 -3.24 11.08
CA ASN A 29 -4.57 -2.28 11.03
C ASN A 29 -5.50 -2.40 12.26
N VAL A 30 -5.90 -3.62 12.63
CA VAL A 30 -6.71 -3.86 13.83
C VAL A 30 -5.98 -3.40 15.09
N LEU A 31 -4.69 -3.70 15.21
CA LEU A 31 -3.87 -3.25 16.34
C LEU A 31 -3.84 -1.72 16.45
N LEU A 32 -3.57 -1.02 15.35
CA LEU A 32 -3.49 0.44 15.30
C LEU A 32 -4.84 1.09 15.62
N MET A 33 -5.95 0.58 15.08
CA MET A 33 -7.30 1.05 15.41
C MET A 33 -7.59 0.89 16.91
N ASN A 34 -7.24 -0.25 17.49
CA ASN A 34 -7.43 -0.49 18.93
C ASN A 34 -6.59 0.46 19.79
N LEU A 35 -5.34 0.72 19.39
CA LEU A 35 -4.47 1.67 20.07
C LEU A 35 -5.02 3.10 19.97
N ALA A 36 -5.42 3.53 18.79
CA ALA A 36 -6.04 4.84 18.57
C ALA A 36 -7.29 5.03 19.44
N SER A 37 -8.19 4.03 19.46
CA SER A 37 -9.38 4.08 20.31
C SER A 37 -9.04 4.16 21.79
N LYS A 38 -8.05 3.39 22.27
CA LYS A 38 -7.57 3.45 23.67
C LYS A 38 -6.96 4.80 24.02
N SER A 39 -6.36 5.46 23.04
CA SER A 39 -5.81 6.83 23.19
C SER A 39 -6.86 7.94 23.09
N GLY A 40 -8.15 7.57 22.97
CA GLY A 40 -9.26 8.51 22.97
C GLY A 40 -9.74 8.94 21.58
N ALA A 41 -9.16 8.41 20.48
CA ALA A 41 -9.64 8.70 19.14
C ALA A 41 -11.02 8.08 18.90
N LYS A 42 -11.95 8.85 18.32
CA LYS A 42 -13.27 8.37 17.93
C LYS A 42 -13.20 7.78 16.54
N LEU A 43 -13.42 6.49 16.42
CA LEU A 43 -13.46 5.78 15.14
C LEU A 43 -14.89 5.76 14.58
N ASN A 44 -15.06 6.22 13.34
CA ASN A 44 -16.33 6.19 12.63
C ASN A 44 -16.17 5.32 11.38
N PHE A 45 -16.89 4.21 11.32
CA PHE A 45 -16.83 3.26 10.22
C PHE A 45 -17.95 3.47 9.22
N ASN A 46 -17.70 3.04 7.97
CA ASN A 46 -18.63 3.16 6.85
C ASN A 46 -18.91 4.62 6.43
N GLU A 47 -18.07 5.56 6.83
CA GLU A 47 -18.15 6.97 6.48
C GLU A 47 -17.17 7.25 5.33
N LYS A 48 -17.71 7.48 4.14
CA LYS A 48 -16.94 7.87 2.95
C LYS A 48 -16.91 9.39 2.85
N CYS A 49 -15.73 9.97 2.87
CA CYS A 49 -15.58 11.38 2.55
C CYS A 49 -15.98 11.64 1.09
N ILE A 50 -16.90 12.55 0.86
CA ILE A 50 -17.45 12.86 -0.46
C ILE A 50 -17.20 14.30 -0.90
N ASP A 51 -16.94 15.21 0.05
CA ASP A 51 -16.59 16.60 -0.20
C ASP A 51 -15.87 17.22 1.00
N ALA A 52 -15.12 18.31 0.77
CA ALA A 52 -14.48 19.07 1.84
C ALA A 52 -14.37 20.57 1.49
N ASP A 53 -14.49 21.40 2.51
CA ASP A 53 -14.03 22.79 2.50
C ASP A 53 -12.64 22.83 3.17
N LEU A 54 -11.62 22.77 2.31
CA LEU A 54 -10.24 22.65 2.74
C LEU A 54 -9.69 23.87 3.46
N ALA A 55 -10.25 25.05 3.18
CA ALA A 55 -9.83 26.30 3.81
C ALA A 55 -10.36 26.44 5.25
N ASN A 56 -11.46 25.76 5.56
CA ASN A 56 -12.14 25.83 6.86
C ASN A 56 -12.11 24.52 7.65
N SER A 57 -11.29 23.52 7.23
CA SER A 57 -11.17 22.20 7.89
C SER A 57 -12.51 21.48 8.06
N VAL A 58 -13.38 21.54 7.04
CA VAL A 58 -14.71 20.92 7.06
C VAL A 58 -14.75 19.77 6.07
N ALA A 59 -15.21 18.59 6.52
CA ALA A 59 -15.39 17.43 5.65
C ALA A 59 -16.81 16.90 5.73
N THR A 60 -17.36 16.50 4.58
CA THR A 60 -18.69 15.91 4.45
C THR A 60 -18.57 14.43 4.11
N PHE A 61 -19.24 13.60 4.87
CA PHE A 61 -19.22 12.16 4.75
C PHE A 61 -20.60 11.60 4.39
N GLU A 62 -20.60 10.56 3.56
CA GLU A 62 -21.77 9.71 3.30
C GLU A 62 -21.59 8.39 4.00
N ASN A 63 -22.53 7.99 4.84
CA ASN A 63 -22.54 6.66 5.42
C ASN A 63 -22.90 5.62 4.34
N SER A 64 -22.00 4.68 4.05
CA SER A 64 -22.15 3.70 2.96
C SER A 64 -23.31 2.73 3.16
N LYS A 65 -23.78 2.51 4.42
CA LYS A 65 -24.86 1.59 4.75
C LYS A 65 -26.24 2.25 4.68
N ASN A 66 -26.41 3.43 5.27
CA ASN A 66 -27.72 4.09 5.41
C ASN A 66 -27.90 5.34 4.55
N LYS A 67 -26.88 5.72 3.79
CA LYS A 67 -26.86 6.86 2.88
C LYS A 67 -27.11 8.23 3.53
N LYS A 68 -26.92 8.33 4.84
CA LYS A 68 -27.02 9.60 5.55
C LYS A 68 -25.71 10.39 5.38
N TYR A 69 -25.87 11.71 5.36
CA TYR A 69 -24.77 12.64 5.28
C TYR A 69 -24.45 13.23 6.65
N GLN A 70 -23.16 13.43 6.91
CA GLN A 70 -22.68 14.13 8.10
C GLN A 70 -21.56 15.08 7.70
N THR A 71 -21.64 16.33 8.17
CA THR A 71 -20.57 17.31 8.03
C THR A 71 -19.86 17.49 9.37
N ILE A 72 -18.55 17.45 9.35
CA ILE A 72 -17.68 17.57 10.53
C ILE A 72 -16.81 18.80 10.35
N HIS A 73 -16.77 19.65 11.38
CA HIS A 73 -15.89 20.80 11.52
C HIS A 73 -14.76 20.43 12.46
N SER A 74 -13.54 20.81 12.14
CA SER A 74 -12.34 20.55 12.95
C SER A 74 -11.37 21.72 12.88
N ASP A 75 -10.41 21.73 13.80
CA ASP A 75 -9.33 22.71 13.78
C ASP A 75 -8.29 22.39 12.71
N LEU A 76 -8.13 21.11 12.38
CA LEU A 76 -7.22 20.60 11.35
C LEU A 76 -7.83 19.39 10.67
N LEU A 77 -7.81 19.35 9.34
CA LEU A 77 -8.16 18.20 8.53
C LEU A 77 -6.89 17.51 8.07
N ILE A 78 -6.66 16.27 8.55
CA ILE A 78 -5.55 15.42 8.11
C ILE A 78 -6.10 14.38 7.14
N ALA A 79 -5.71 14.46 5.88
CA ALA A 79 -6.16 13.53 4.86
C ALA A 79 -5.14 12.40 4.67
N SER A 80 -5.56 11.17 4.95
CA SER A 80 -4.84 9.91 4.71
C SER A 80 -5.67 8.96 3.85
N ASP A 81 -6.38 9.51 2.88
CA ASP A 81 -7.36 8.82 2.05
C ASP A 81 -6.75 8.10 0.84
N GLY A 82 -5.41 7.92 0.86
CA GLY A 82 -4.67 7.02 -0.02
C GLY A 82 -4.38 7.54 -1.42
N ALA A 83 -3.89 6.66 -2.28
CA ALA A 83 -3.42 7.00 -3.62
C ALA A 83 -4.49 7.66 -4.51
N PHE A 84 -5.77 7.39 -4.27
CA PHE A 84 -6.90 8.01 -5.00
C PHE A 84 -7.59 9.12 -4.20
N SER A 85 -6.82 9.86 -3.40
CA SER A 85 -7.29 10.90 -2.50
C SER A 85 -8.24 11.90 -3.15
N LEU A 86 -9.45 12.03 -2.55
CA LEU A 86 -10.41 13.08 -2.87
C LEU A 86 -9.88 14.45 -2.46
N ILE A 87 -9.25 14.51 -1.29
CA ILE A 87 -8.74 15.77 -0.72
C ILE A 87 -7.63 16.33 -1.60
N ARG A 88 -6.65 15.49 -2.01
CA ARG A 88 -5.62 15.90 -2.97
C ARG A 88 -6.24 16.39 -4.28
N LYS A 89 -7.23 15.67 -4.83
CA LYS A 89 -7.91 16.10 -6.05
C LYS A 89 -8.50 17.50 -5.89
N GLN A 90 -9.13 17.79 -4.77
CA GLN A 90 -9.69 19.13 -4.51
C GLN A 90 -8.59 20.19 -4.30
N MET A 91 -7.44 19.85 -3.71
CA MET A 91 -6.29 20.76 -3.63
C MET A 91 -5.80 21.17 -5.02
N VAL A 92 -5.69 20.21 -5.93
CA VAL A 92 -5.31 20.46 -7.32
C VAL A 92 -6.36 21.32 -8.03
N ASP A 93 -7.61 20.91 -7.99
CA ASP A 93 -8.70 21.53 -8.74
C ASP A 93 -9.02 22.97 -8.26
N LYS A 94 -8.97 23.22 -6.93
CA LYS A 94 -9.45 24.47 -6.33
C LYS A 94 -8.30 25.42 -5.90
N PHE A 95 -7.10 24.87 -5.61
CA PHE A 95 -6.00 25.65 -5.04
C PHE A 95 -4.73 25.61 -5.91
N ASN A 96 -4.83 24.99 -7.09
CA ASN A 96 -3.75 24.98 -8.09
C ASN A 96 -2.44 24.35 -7.58
N HIS A 97 -2.56 23.28 -6.78
CA HIS A 97 -1.40 22.51 -6.30
C HIS A 97 -0.77 21.71 -7.44
N ASP A 98 0.54 21.57 -7.41
CA ASP A 98 1.25 20.70 -8.35
C ASP A 98 0.85 19.24 -8.12
N PHE A 99 0.62 18.54 -9.21
CA PHE A 99 0.28 17.12 -9.18
C PHE A 99 0.85 16.39 -10.38
N SER A 100 1.42 15.23 -10.13
CA SER A 100 1.75 14.28 -11.19
C SER A 100 1.38 12.86 -10.77
N PHE A 101 0.83 12.11 -11.71
CA PHE A 101 0.66 10.68 -11.63
C PHE A 101 1.44 10.05 -12.77
N ASN A 102 2.53 9.36 -12.43
CA ASN A 102 3.34 8.63 -13.40
C ASN A 102 3.00 7.15 -13.28
N GLU A 103 2.06 6.71 -14.08
CA GLU A 103 1.73 5.31 -14.22
C GLU A 103 2.91 4.56 -14.85
N ILE A 104 3.27 3.41 -14.31
CA ILE A 104 4.30 2.55 -14.90
C ILE A 104 3.66 1.49 -15.79
N GLU A 105 4.45 0.91 -16.70
CA GLU A 105 3.99 -0.09 -17.68
C GLU A 105 3.77 -1.47 -17.06
N HIS A 106 3.77 -1.57 -15.74
CA HIS A 106 3.54 -2.78 -14.98
C HIS A 106 2.31 -2.66 -14.11
N ASP A 107 1.63 -3.78 -13.92
CA ASP A 107 0.61 -3.99 -12.93
C ASP A 107 1.08 -5.01 -11.89
N TYR A 108 0.30 -5.21 -10.84
CA TYR A 108 0.56 -6.25 -9.86
C TYR A 108 -0.70 -7.02 -9.50
N LYS A 109 -0.48 -8.26 -9.06
CA LYS A 109 -1.52 -9.14 -8.54
C LYS A 109 -1.04 -9.82 -7.29
N GLU A 110 -1.85 -9.75 -6.22
CA GLU A 110 -1.59 -10.47 -4.98
C GLU A 110 -2.05 -11.92 -5.12
N LEU A 111 -1.21 -12.83 -4.64
CA LEU A 111 -1.43 -14.26 -4.55
C LEU A 111 -1.03 -14.74 -3.16
N MET A 112 -1.36 -15.97 -2.81
CA MET A 112 -1.02 -16.54 -1.51
C MET A 112 -0.59 -18.00 -1.66
N ILE A 113 0.59 -18.32 -1.16
CA ILE A 113 0.99 -19.72 -0.93
C ILE A 113 0.35 -20.14 0.39
N PRO A 114 -0.48 -21.21 0.40
CA PRO A 114 -1.10 -21.68 1.63
C PRO A 114 -0.07 -22.27 2.60
N SER A 115 -0.43 -22.34 3.88
CA SER A 115 0.39 -23.09 4.84
C SER A 115 0.36 -24.57 4.53
N GLY A 116 1.46 -25.25 4.81
CA GLY A 116 1.55 -26.69 4.75
C GLY A 116 0.80 -27.39 5.90
N LYS A 117 0.96 -28.69 6.01
CA LYS A 117 0.30 -29.50 7.07
C LYS A 117 0.65 -28.94 8.45
N ASN A 118 -0.38 -28.82 9.29
CA ASN A 118 -0.27 -28.30 10.66
C ASN A 118 0.30 -26.87 10.76
N GLY A 119 0.08 -26.03 9.75
CA GLY A 119 0.58 -24.65 9.74
C GLY A 119 2.10 -24.53 9.47
N SER A 120 2.71 -25.54 8.87
CA SER A 120 4.13 -25.48 8.51
C SER A 120 4.36 -24.54 7.32
N TYR A 121 5.53 -23.94 7.27
CA TYR A 121 5.95 -23.13 6.14
C TYR A 121 6.43 -24.03 4.99
N LEU A 122 6.03 -23.71 3.76
CA LEU A 122 6.46 -24.42 2.54
C LEU A 122 7.78 -23.87 1.97
N LEU A 123 8.18 -22.69 2.39
CA LEU A 123 9.46 -22.03 2.07
C LEU A 123 10.13 -21.57 3.36
N ASP A 124 11.36 -21.08 3.29
CA ASP A 124 12.03 -20.51 4.46
C ASP A 124 11.29 -19.24 4.96
N LYS A 125 10.79 -19.32 6.17
CA LYS A 125 10.05 -18.21 6.80
C LYS A 125 10.90 -16.97 7.14
N ASN A 126 12.22 -17.15 7.19
CA ASN A 126 13.16 -16.08 7.55
C ASN A 126 13.78 -15.41 6.31
N ALA A 127 13.19 -15.60 5.14
CA ALA A 127 13.65 -15.02 3.89
C ALA A 127 12.54 -14.28 3.14
N LEU A 128 12.91 -13.21 2.45
CA LEU A 128 12.13 -12.68 1.34
C LEU A 128 12.46 -13.53 0.12
N HIS A 129 11.48 -14.27 -0.38
CA HIS A 129 11.63 -15.04 -1.61
C HIS A 129 11.38 -14.15 -2.82
N ILE A 130 12.26 -14.21 -3.81
CA ILE A 130 12.16 -13.46 -5.06
C ILE A 130 12.42 -14.41 -6.22
N TRP A 131 11.51 -14.40 -7.21
CA TRP A 131 11.64 -15.06 -8.51
C TRP A 131 11.83 -14.00 -9.60
N PRO A 132 13.06 -13.51 -9.81
CA PRO A 132 13.32 -12.49 -10.83
C PRO A 132 13.29 -13.10 -12.23
N ARG A 133 12.64 -12.43 -13.19
CA ARG A 133 12.48 -12.87 -14.57
C ARG A 133 12.66 -11.70 -15.56
N GLY A 134 13.76 -10.96 -15.42
CA GLY A 134 14.01 -9.77 -16.22
C GLY A 134 13.12 -8.61 -15.83
N GLU A 135 12.13 -8.31 -16.64
CA GLU A 135 11.21 -7.17 -16.43
C GLU A 135 10.07 -7.48 -15.47
N PHE A 136 9.90 -8.72 -15.03
CA PHE A 136 8.82 -9.12 -14.11
C PHE A 136 9.36 -10.03 -13.01
N MET A 137 8.62 -10.14 -11.93
CA MET A 137 9.02 -10.97 -10.79
C MET A 137 7.83 -11.38 -9.93
N VAL A 138 7.99 -12.47 -9.20
CA VAL A 138 7.19 -12.79 -8.03
C VAL A 138 8.03 -12.54 -6.78
N ILE A 139 7.42 -11.98 -5.75
CA ILE A 139 7.99 -11.93 -4.40
C ILE A 139 7.07 -12.67 -3.43
N ALA A 140 7.61 -13.24 -2.36
CA ALA A 140 6.82 -13.86 -1.31
C ALA A 140 7.41 -13.58 0.08
N LEU A 141 6.53 -13.23 1.02
CA LEU A 141 6.84 -12.96 2.42
C LEU A 141 5.99 -13.83 3.34
N ALA A 142 6.62 -14.41 4.36
CA ALA A 142 5.97 -15.28 5.32
C ALA A 142 4.95 -14.54 6.19
N ASN A 143 3.81 -15.17 6.41
CA ASN A 143 2.81 -14.78 7.41
C ASN A 143 2.96 -15.64 8.67
N MET A 144 2.38 -15.20 9.78
CA MET A 144 2.49 -15.91 11.07
C MET A 144 1.73 -17.24 11.12
N ASP A 145 0.81 -17.48 10.19
CA ASP A 145 0.00 -18.71 10.10
C ASP A 145 0.62 -19.80 9.23
N GLY A 146 1.86 -19.58 8.74
CA GLY A 146 2.56 -20.51 7.87
C GLY A 146 2.32 -20.31 6.38
N SER A 147 1.44 -19.39 6.00
CA SER A 147 1.21 -18.97 4.60
C SER A 147 2.25 -17.93 4.15
N PHE A 148 2.26 -17.61 2.85
CA PHE A 148 3.05 -16.50 2.31
C PHE A 148 2.16 -15.58 1.48
N THR A 149 2.26 -14.28 1.73
CA THR A 149 1.71 -13.28 0.81
C THR A 149 2.67 -13.11 -0.35
N CYS A 150 2.17 -13.31 -1.55
CA CYS A 150 2.92 -13.23 -2.79
C CYS A 150 2.43 -12.07 -3.63
N THR A 151 3.33 -11.45 -4.39
CA THR A 151 2.98 -10.42 -5.36
C THR A 151 3.68 -10.69 -6.67
N LEU A 152 2.90 -10.90 -7.74
CA LEU A 152 3.39 -10.88 -9.10
C LEU A 152 3.40 -9.44 -9.61
N PHE A 153 4.53 -8.99 -10.10
CA PHE A 153 4.70 -7.77 -10.89
C PHE A 153 5.00 -8.16 -12.32
N ALA A 154 4.19 -7.72 -13.27
CA ALA A 154 4.38 -8.03 -14.69
C ALA A 154 3.93 -6.87 -15.58
N PRO A 155 4.41 -6.79 -16.85
CA PRO A 155 3.94 -5.82 -17.82
C PRO A 155 2.44 -5.89 -18.03
N LYS A 156 1.83 -4.75 -18.36
CA LYS A 156 0.40 -4.66 -18.72
C LYS A 156 0.15 -5.33 -20.05
N CYS A 157 1.00 -5.05 -21.02
CA CYS A 157 0.87 -5.45 -22.42
C CYS A 157 2.17 -6.09 -22.94
N GLY A 158 2.07 -6.84 -24.03
CA GLY A 158 3.19 -7.51 -24.70
C GLY A 158 3.37 -8.97 -24.26
N ASP A 159 4.51 -9.55 -24.58
CA ASP A 159 4.81 -10.93 -24.21
C ASP A 159 4.92 -11.07 -22.69
N ASN A 160 4.40 -12.16 -22.13
CA ASN A 160 4.41 -12.45 -20.68
C ASN A 160 3.74 -11.36 -19.82
N SER A 161 2.65 -10.78 -20.31
CA SER A 161 1.93 -9.68 -19.68
C SER A 161 0.54 -10.08 -19.18
N PHE A 162 -0.06 -9.23 -18.34
CA PHE A 162 -1.42 -9.46 -17.83
C PHE A 162 -2.48 -9.54 -18.93
N GLU A 163 -2.30 -8.86 -20.08
CA GLU A 163 -3.29 -8.91 -21.19
C GLU A 163 -3.45 -10.32 -21.80
N ASN A 164 -2.44 -11.18 -21.67
CA ASN A 164 -2.42 -12.54 -22.20
C ASN A 164 -2.85 -13.62 -21.18
N LEU A 165 -3.24 -13.24 -19.96
CA LEU A 165 -3.54 -14.15 -18.84
C LEU A 165 -5.03 -14.12 -18.47
N ASN A 166 -5.89 -14.46 -19.46
CA ASN A 166 -7.34 -14.35 -19.34
C ASN A 166 -8.03 -15.69 -19.02
N THR A 167 -7.43 -16.80 -19.41
CA THR A 167 -8.00 -18.14 -19.24
C THR A 167 -7.16 -18.97 -18.27
N LYS A 168 -7.78 -20.03 -17.72
CA LYS A 168 -7.07 -20.98 -16.85
C LYS A 168 -5.83 -21.57 -17.52
N VAL A 169 -5.97 -21.95 -18.79
CA VAL A 169 -4.87 -22.56 -19.54
C VAL A 169 -3.70 -21.59 -19.71
N GLU A 170 -3.98 -20.33 -20.04
CA GLU A 170 -2.95 -19.30 -20.21
C GLU A 170 -2.22 -19.02 -18.89
N VAL A 171 -2.96 -18.88 -17.79
CA VAL A 171 -2.38 -18.64 -16.46
C VAL A 171 -1.53 -19.82 -16.01
N GLU A 172 -2.05 -21.05 -16.09
CA GLU A 172 -1.31 -22.25 -15.68
C GLU A 172 -0.07 -22.48 -16.56
N GLN A 173 -0.16 -22.23 -17.87
CA GLN A 173 0.97 -22.34 -18.78
C GLN A 173 2.05 -21.30 -18.45
N TYR A 174 1.65 -20.03 -18.25
CA TYR A 174 2.57 -18.97 -17.87
C TYR A 174 3.36 -19.31 -16.62
N PHE A 175 2.68 -19.74 -15.54
CA PHE A 175 3.37 -20.10 -14.31
C PHE A 175 4.21 -21.39 -14.43
N THR A 176 3.75 -22.35 -15.23
CA THR A 176 4.51 -23.59 -15.50
C THR A 176 5.81 -23.31 -16.24
N ASP A 177 5.78 -22.45 -17.24
CA ASP A 177 6.94 -22.15 -18.07
C ASP A 177 7.95 -21.21 -17.37
N ILE A 178 7.44 -20.25 -16.59
CA ILE A 178 8.23 -19.14 -16.08
C ILE A 178 8.57 -19.31 -14.59
N PHE A 179 7.65 -19.89 -13.80
CA PHE A 179 7.78 -20.07 -12.36
C PHE A 179 7.49 -21.51 -11.93
N PRO A 180 8.19 -22.52 -12.46
CA PRO A 180 7.84 -23.93 -12.28
C PRO A 180 7.90 -24.40 -10.83
N ASP A 181 8.79 -23.85 -10.01
CA ASP A 181 8.88 -24.14 -8.59
C ASP A 181 7.77 -23.43 -7.78
N PHE A 182 7.35 -22.25 -8.19
CA PHE A 182 6.27 -21.49 -7.55
C PHE A 182 4.90 -22.14 -7.76
N ILE A 183 4.55 -22.54 -9.00
CA ILE A 183 3.25 -23.18 -9.29
C ILE A 183 3.04 -24.47 -8.50
N SER A 184 4.10 -25.19 -8.18
CA SER A 184 4.02 -26.45 -7.44
C SER A 184 3.54 -26.31 -5.99
N ILE A 185 3.60 -25.11 -5.42
CA ILE A 185 3.26 -24.80 -4.02
C ILE A 185 2.02 -23.88 -3.86
N ILE A 186 1.35 -23.58 -4.97
CA ILE A 186 0.10 -22.78 -4.98
C ILE A 186 -1.03 -23.54 -5.71
N PRO A 187 -1.66 -24.53 -5.07
CA PRO A 187 -2.59 -25.45 -5.72
C PRO A 187 -3.88 -24.80 -6.23
N ASP A 188 -4.27 -23.65 -5.67
CA ASP A 188 -5.47 -22.87 -5.99
C ASP A 188 -5.15 -21.58 -6.77
N LEU A 189 -4.07 -21.59 -7.54
CA LEU A 189 -3.58 -20.43 -8.29
C LEU A 189 -4.69 -19.76 -9.12
N TYR A 190 -5.44 -20.55 -9.90
CA TYR A 190 -6.42 -19.98 -10.81
C TYR A 190 -7.64 -19.42 -10.09
N GLU A 191 -8.08 -20.06 -9.02
CA GLU A 191 -9.15 -19.56 -8.16
C GLU A 191 -8.77 -18.19 -7.55
N GLN A 192 -7.55 -18.07 -7.05
CA GLN A 192 -7.01 -16.79 -6.56
C GLN A 192 -6.89 -15.76 -7.70
N TRP A 193 -6.45 -16.21 -8.88
CA TRP A 193 -6.32 -15.35 -10.06
C TRP A 193 -7.62 -14.67 -10.44
N GLN A 194 -8.74 -15.37 -10.35
CA GLN A 194 -10.08 -14.83 -10.67
C GLN A 194 -10.60 -13.87 -9.61
N VAL A 195 -10.33 -14.14 -8.34
CA VAL A 195 -10.90 -13.37 -7.22
C VAL A 195 -10.09 -12.10 -6.93
N ASN A 196 -8.76 -12.19 -7.00
CA ASN A 196 -7.89 -11.08 -6.67
C ASN A 196 -7.79 -10.09 -7.84
N PRO A 197 -7.99 -8.78 -7.61
CA PRO A 197 -7.89 -7.79 -8.68
C PRO A 197 -6.45 -7.66 -9.18
N THR A 198 -6.29 -7.35 -10.45
CA THR A 198 -5.06 -6.77 -10.99
C THR A 198 -5.10 -5.27 -10.73
N SER A 199 -4.05 -4.71 -10.19
CA SER A 199 -3.98 -3.30 -9.81
C SER A 199 -2.81 -2.60 -10.48
N SER A 200 -3.06 -1.38 -10.94
CA SER A 200 -2.03 -0.56 -11.59
C SER A 200 -1.04 0.00 -10.59
N LEU A 201 0.18 0.17 -11.07
CA LEU A 201 1.27 0.78 -10.33
C LEU A 201 1.53 2.20 -10.85
N GLY A 202 1.76 3.11 -9.92
CA GLY A 202 2.08 4.48 -10.27
C GLY A 202 2.72 5.25 -9.12
N ILE A 203 3.43 6.30 -9.49
CA ILE A 203 4.06 7.21 -8.56
C ILE A 203 3.22 8.49 -8.52
N ILE A 204 2.77 8.84 -7.33
CA ILE A 204 2.05 10.08 -7.07
C ILE A 204 2.99 11.07 -6.42
N ARG A 205 2.97 12.29 -6.94
CA ARG A 205 3.63 13.45 -6.35
C ARG A 205 2.68 14.63 -6.37
N THR A 206 2.59 15.31 -5.25
CA THR A 206 1.88 16.59 -5.16
C THR A 206 2.65 17.56 -4.28
N PHE A 207 2.46 18.86 -4.50
CA PHE A 207 3.10 19.89 -3.72
C PHE A 207 2.32 21.22 -3.85
N PRO A 208 2.22 22.01 -2.76
CA PRO A 208 2.52 21.67 -1.37
C PRO A 208 1.53 20.64 -0.81
N TRP A 209 1.80 20.07 0.38
CA TRP A 209 0.93 19.08 1.02
C TRP A 209 -0.12 19.68 1.95
N HIS A 210 -0.27 21.00 1.99
CA HIS A 210 -1.18 21.66 2.92
C HIS A 210 -1.93 22.86 2.29
N ILE A 211 -3.06 23.20 2.87
CA ILE A 211 -3.80 24.45 2.61
C ILE A 211 -3.76 25.29 3.88
N GLY A 212 -3.04 26.42 3.82
CA GLY A 212 -2.93 27.32 4.97
C GLY A 212 -2.52 26.61 6.27
N ASP A 213 -3.37 26.74 7.27
CA ASP A 213 -3.25 26.07 8.57
C ASP A 213 -4.38 25.06 8.86
N SER A 214 -5.17 24.74 7.83
CA SER A 214 -6.45 24.03 7.96
C SER A 214 -6.43 22.59 7.47
N THR A 215 -5.67 22.25 6.42
CA THR A 215 -5.70 20.92 5.80
C THR A 215 -4.30 20.45 5.41
N ILE A 216 -4.03 19.15 5.62
CA ILE A 216 -2.76 18.50 5.28
C ILE A 216 -2.98 17.11 4.69
N LEU A 217 -2.14 16.70 3.73
CA LEU A 217 -2.02 15.33 3.20
C LEU A 217 -0.90 14.60 3.89
N ILE A 218 -1.09 13.29 4.17
CA ILE A 218 -0.06 12.39 4.70
C ILE A 218 -0.11 11.03 3.99
N GLY A 219 1.02 10.32 3.93
CA GLY A 219 1.13 9.01 3.32
C GLY A 219 0.78 9.02 1.84
N ASP A 220 0.16 7.97 1.35
CA ASP A 220 -0.17 7.79 -0.07
C ASP A 220 -1.07 8.90 -0.65
N SER A 221 -1.78 9.65 0.19
CA SER A 221 -2.53 10.82 -0.27
C SER A 221 -1.63 11.94 -0.75
N ALA A 222 -0.42 12.04 -0.21
CA ALA A 222 0.61 13.03 -0.56
C ALA A 222 1.59 12.49 -1.61
N HIS A 223 2.13 11.26 -1.41
CA HIS A 223 3.26 10.73 -2.16
C HIS A 223 3.23 9.20 -2.26
N ALA A 224 2.30 8.64 -3.01
CA ALA A 224 2.28 7.19 -3.22
C ALA A 224 3.48 6.74 -4.07
N THR A 225 4.11 5.65 -3.66
CA THR A 225 5.26 5.04 -4.34
C THR A 225 4.94 3.63 -4.82
N VAL A 226 5.74 3.11 -5.74
CA VAL A 226 5.63 1.72 -6.18
C VAL A 226 6.05 0.75 -5.07
N PRO A 227 5.38 -0.40 -4.93
CA PRO A 227 5.54 -1.29 -3.78
C PRO A 227 6.71 -2.26 -3.89
N PHE A 228 7.63 -2.11 -4.83
CA PHE A 228 8.73 -3.07 -5.07
C PHE A 228 9.60 -3.35 -3.85
N TYR A 229 9.78 -2.37 -2.99
CA TYR A 229 10.55 -2.49 -1.75
C TYR A 229 9.69 -2.49 -0.48
N GLY A 230 8.36 -2.43 -0.62
CA GLY A 230 7.44 -2.43 0.51
C GLY A 230 7.56 -1.22 1.45
N GLN A 231 8.04 -0.07 0.98
CA GLN A 231 8.37 1.08 1.83
C GLN A 231 7.22 2.09 2.02
N GLY A 232 6.09 1.94 1.33
CA GLY A 232 4.97 2.89 1.44
C GLY A 232 4.43 3.04 2.87
N MET A 233 4.29 1.93 3.60
CA MET A 233 3.87 1.97 5.01
C MET A 233 4.89 2.68 5.90
N ASN A 234 6.18 2.42 5.70
CA ASN A 234 7.24 3.06 6.46
C ASN A 234 7.27 4.56 6.22
N ALA A 235 7.12 5.00 4.96
CA ALA A 235 7.01 6.41 4.61
C ALA A 235 5.81 7.08 5.29
N GLY A 236 4.62 6.44 5.26
CA GLY A 236 3.45 6.98 5.96
C GLY A 236 3.59 7.05 7.48
N PHE A 237 4.32 6.12 8.12
CA PHE A 237 4.64 6.21 9.55
C PHE A 237 5.67 7.30 9.84
N GLU A 238 6.63 7.50 8.95
CA GLU A 238 7.58 8.60 9.04
C GLU A 238 6.87 9.96 8.95
N ASP A 239 5.91 10.10 8.05
CA ASP A 239 5.05 11.29 7.98
C ASP A 239 4.36 11.57 9.31
N CYS A 240 3.79 10.54 9.94
CA CYS A 240 3.13 10.68 11.24
C CYS A 240 4.14 11.13 12.33
N ARG A 241 5.34 10.54 12.34
CA ARG A 241 6.40 10.88 13.28
C ARG A 241 6.83 12.34 13.13
N ILE A 242 7.12 12.76 11.90
CA ILE A 242 7.54 14.14 11.59
C ILE A 242 6.43 15.13 11.96
N LEU A 243 5.17 14.83 11.60
CA LEU A 243 4.04 15.71 11.93
C LEU A 243 3.88 15.87 13.45
N ASP A 244 4.00 14.80 14.24
CA ASP A 244 3.92 14.83 15.69
C ASP A 244 5.06 15.68 16.30
N GLU A 245 6.30 15.47 15.85
CA GLU A 245 7.45 16.25 16.30
C GLU A 245 7.29 17.75 16.02
N LEU A 246 6.79 18.10 14.83
CA LEU A 246 6.57 19.48 14.45
C LEU A 246 5.39 20.12 15.21
N LEU A 247 4.32 19.37 15.49
CA LEU A 247 3.23 19.83 16.34
C LEU A 247 3.73 20.16 17.75
N ASN A 248 4.57 19.31 18.31
CA ASN A 248 5.20 19.54 19.63
C ASN A 248 6.16 20.75 19.60
N LYS A 249 7.04 20.82 18.59
CA LYS A 249 7.99 21.93 18.39
C LYS A 249 7.32 23.29 18.31
N HIS A 250 6.19 23.37 17.64
CA HIS A 250 5.45 24.61 17.42
C HIS A 250 4.29 24.84 18.37
N ASN A 251 4.17 24.04 19.45
CA ASN A 251 3.05 24.12 20.41
C ASN A 251 1.70 24.10 19.69
N SER A 252 1.49 23.20 18.76
CA SER A 252 0.28 23.06 17.94
C SER A 252 -0.10 24.31 17.12
N ASN A 253 0.88 25.14 16.78
CA ASN A 253 0.67 26.21 15.81
C ASN A 253 0.63 25.61 14.39
N PHE A 254 -0.56 25.34 13.88
CA PHE A 254 -0.74 24.65 12.60
C PHE A 254 -0.09 25.38 11.43
N ALA A 255 -0.20 26.70 11.35
CA ALA A 255 0.41 27.47 10.27
C ALA A 255 1.92 27.28 10.14
N LYS A 256 2.63 27.21 11.28
CA LYS A 256 4.09 26.93 11.29
C LYS A 256 4.38 25.45 11.03
N THR A 257 3.63 24.57 11.67
CA THR A 257 3.77 23.11 11.56
C THR A 257 3.62 22.66 10.12
N LEU A 258 2.51 22.99 9.46
CA LEU A 258 2.21 22.52 8.11
C LEU A 258 3.17 23.07 7.06
N LYS A 259 3.59 24.31 7.22
CA LYS A 259 4.58 24.94 6.35
C LYS A 259 5.96 24.31 6.46
N GLU A 260 6.36 23.87 7.65
CA GLU A 260 7.63 23.18 7.86
C GLU A 260 7.55 21.73 7.38
N TYR A 261 6.50 21.00 7.76
CA TYR A 261 6.26 19.62 7.34
C TYR A 261 6.34 19.41 5.81
N THR A 262 5.80 20.33 5.03
CA THR A 262 5.84 20.23 3.56
C THR A 262 7.26 20.34 2.98
N LYS A 263 8.27 20.72 3.77
CA LYS A 263 9.66 20.90 3.34
C LYS A 263 10.59 19.75 3.76
N GLU A 264 10.18 18.98 4.75
CA GLU A 264 10.90 17.80 5.21
C GLU A 264 10.66 16.60 4.27
#